data_6c9559e13ace45de1f4159589fa96668
#
_entry.id   6c9559e13ace45de1f4159589fa96668
#
_cell.length_a   1.000
_cell.length_b   1.000
_cell.length_c   1.000
_cell.angle_alpha   90.00
_cell.angle_beta   90.00
_cell.angle_gamma   90.00
#
_symmetry.space_group_name_H-M   'P 1'
#
loop_
_entity.id
_entity.type
_entity.pdbx_description
1 polymer ?
#
loop_
_entity_poly.entity_id
_entity_poly.type
_entity_poly.pdbx_seq_one_letter_code
_entity_poly.pdbx_strand_id
1 'polypeptide(L)'
;MNILAIDTSTMISTVTIASNDEIIGDFNVNQQKTHSESLVPMIENLLNLLGMEIKDIDLYVIAKGPGSFTGLRIGMTIAKTLAQVNGKKLIPISTLLALANNSSSDKLKVPMLDARGNRVYGGVFDKDFKEIIKEDLYTIEDFSALVNELDQEVELIGEIGKKYQDKFPKGKILPLNFNNCIGKSLIKLAIADKDKNFNLYEIIPNYLRKSQAEREMPKELKDRLNDKKNGQI
;
A
#
# COMPACT_ATOMS: atom_id res chain seq x y z
N MET A 1 -2.62 -21.61 9.60
CA MET A 1 -2.50 -21.00 8.26
C MET A 1 -1.35 -20.01 8.29
N ASN A 2 -0.38 -20.17 7.39
CA ASN A 2 0.80 -19.31 7.31
C ASN A 2 0.59 -18.26 6.21
N ILE A 3 0.76 -17.00 6.56
CA ILE A 3 0.50 -15.85 5.67
C ILE A 3 1.79 -15.05 5.51
N LEU A 4 2.18 -14.77 4.26
CA LEU A 4 3.27 -13.87 3.91
C LEU A 4 2.72 -12.57 3.34
N ALA A 5 2.95 -11.45 4.03
CA ALA A 5 2.58 -10.12 3.56
C ALA A 5 3.81 -9.34 3.09
N ILE A 6 3.65 -8.62 1.97
CA ILE A 6 4.70 -7.84 1.32
C ILE A 6 4.20 -6.41 1.08
N ASP A 7 5.06 -5.43 1.40
CA ASP A 7 4.87 -4.04 0.98
C ASP A 7 6.16 -3.44 0.46
N THR A 8 6.06 -2.78 -0.68
CA THR A 8 7.12 -1.99 -1.34
C THR A 8 6.55 -0.69 -1.89
N SER A 9 5.42 -0.25 -1.35
CA SER A 9 4.70 0.95 -1.82
C SER A 9 5.38 2.26 -1.43
N THR A 10 6.25 2.25 -0.43
CA THR A 10 7.00 3.40 0.10
C THR A 10 8.51 3.19 -0.04
N MET A 11 9.33 3.97 0.67
CA MET A 11 10.79 3.74 0.78
C MET A 11 11.12 2.54 1.66
N ILE A 12 10.16 2.06 2.45
CA ILE A 12 10.35 0.91 3.34
C ILE A 12 9.93 -0.36 2.60
N SER A 13 10.81 -1.36 2.61
CA SER A 13 10.44 -2.74 2.27
C SER A 13 9.93 -3.44 3.52
N THR A 14 8.75 -4.01 3.45
CA THR A 14 8.15 -4.78 4.54
C THR A 14 7.90 -6.22 4.11
N VAL A 15 8.33 -7.16 4.96
CA VAL A 15 8.02 -8.59 4.84
C VAL A 15 7.55 -9.07 6.21
N THR A 16 6.31 -9.53 6.29
CA THR A 16 5.71 -9.97 7.55
C THR A 16 5.14 -11.38 7.38
N ILE A 17 5.43 -12.27 8.32
CA ILE A 17 4.88 -13.62 8.36
C ILE A 17 4.01 -13.78 9.59
N ALA A 18 2.81 -14.30 9.40
CA ALA A 18 1.93 -14.74 10.47
C ALA A 18 1.69 -16.25 10.39
N SER A 19 1.50 -16.88 11.52
CA SER A 19 1.05 -18.27 11.66
C SER A 19 -0.07 -18.35 12.68
N ASN A 20 -1.20 -18.98 12.32
CA ASN A 20 -2.35 -19.14 13.21
C ASN A 20 -2.81 -17.83 13.88
N ASP A 21 -2.90 -16.77 13.09
CA ASP A 21 -3.33 -15.41 13.46
C ASP A 21 -2.32 -14.64 14.36
N GLU A 22 -1.14 -15.20 14.62
CA GLU A 22 -0.05 -14.52 15.34
C GLU A 22 1.05 -14.07 14.37
N ILE A 23 1.55 -12.85 14.54
CA ILE A 23 2.73 -12.37 13.82
C ILE A 23 3.97 -13.05 14.40
N ILE A 24 4.62 -13.89 13.60
CA ILE A 24 5.82 -14.63 14.02
C ILE A 24 7.12 -14.02 13.48
N GLY A 25 7.04 -13.14 12.50
CA GLY A 25 8.18 -12.41 11.95
C GLY A 25 7.77 -11.14 11.21
N ASP A 26 8.55 -10.06 11.39
CA ASP A 26 8.25 -8.75 10.80
C ASP A 26 9.56 -8.01 10.49
N PHE A 27 9.92 -7.96 9.20
CA PHE A 27 11.10 -7.23 8.70
C PHE A 27 10.67 -5.95 8.02
N ASN A 28 11.16 -4.84 8.53
CA ASN A 28 10.93 -3.51 7.97
C ASN A 28 12.28 -2.85 7.75
N VAL A 29 12.62 -2.60 6.49
CA VAL A 29 13.94 -2.09 6.10
C VAL A 29 13.78 -0.81 5.29
N ASN A 30 14.28 0.30 5.85
CA ASN A 30 14.38 1.59 5.16
C ASN A 30 15.83 1.78 4.71
N GLN A 31 16.13 1.43 3.47
CA GLN A 31 17.47 1.50 2.90
C GLN A 31 17.50 2.26 1.58
N GLN A 32 18.68 2.76 1.22
CA GLN A 32 18.93 3.32 -0.12
C GLN A 32 19.02 2.25 -1.23
N LYS A 33 19.09 0.96 -0.86
CA LYS A 33 19.06 -0.15 -1.83
C LYS A 33 17.68 -0.23 -2.50
N THR A 34 17.68 -0.65 -3.75
CA THR A 34 16.42 -0.84 -4.47
C THR A 34 15.62 -2.02 -3.90
N HIS A 35 14.29 -1.92 -3.93
CA HIS A 35 13.41 -3.03 -3.50
C HIS A 35 13.72 -4.34 -4.24
N SER A 36 14.18 -4.26 -5.50
CA SER A 36 14.55 -5.44 -6.30
C SER A 36 15.75 -6.20 -5.76
N GLU A 37 16.67 -5.52 -5.09
CA GLU A 37 17.87 -6.15 -4.50
C GLU A 37 17.60 -6.67 -3.08
N SER A 38 16.67 -6.10 -2.36
CA SER A 38 16.45 -6.38 -0.94
C SER A 38 15.30 -7.34 -0.65
N LEU A 39 14.21 -7.30 -1.43
CA LEU A 39 12.96 -7.97 -1.06
C LEU A 39 13.06 -9.49 -1.00
N VAL A 40 13.67 -10.13 -2.03
CA VAL A 40 13.82 -11.60 -2.04
C VAL A 40 14.75 -12.07 -0.91
N PRO A 41 15.93 -11.47 -0.69
CA PRO A 41 16.76 -11.77 0.48
C PRO A 41 16.04 -11.57 1.82
N MET A 42 15.18 -10.56 1.97
CA MET A 42 14.39 -10.35 3.19
C MET A 42 13.43 -11.51 3.44
N ILE A 43 12.72 -11.96 2.39
CA ILE A 43 11.79 -13.10 2.48
C ILE A 43 12.58 -14.36 2.88
N GLU A 44 13.67 -14.66 2.19
CA GLU A 44 14.50 -15.83 2.42
C GLU A 44 15.08 -15.85 3.84
N ASN A 45 15.67 -14.73 4.28
CA ASN A 45 16.24 -14.62 5.62
C ASN A 45 15.18 -14.76 6.71
N LEU A 46 13.97 -14.18 6.52
CA LEU A 46 12.90 -14.30 7.50
C LEU A 46 12.40 -15.74 7.60
N LEU A 47 12.19 -16.42 6.47
CA LEU A 47 11.82 -17.85 6.45
C LEU A 47 12.88 -18.71 7.14
N ASN A 48 14.15 -18.51 6.83
CA ASN A 48 15.27 -19.25 7.44
C ASN A 48 15.31 -19.08 8.96
N LEU A 49 15.13 -17.85 9.48
CA LEU A 49 15.08 -17.58 10.93
C LEU A 49 13.93 -18.29 11.62
N LEU A 50 12.81 -18.47 10.91
CA LEU A 50 11.62 -19.15 11.42
C LEU A 50 11.65 -20.68 11.20
N GLY A 51 12.69 -21.22 10.55
CA GLY A 51 12.78 -22.63 10.21
C GLY A 51 11.71 -23.06 9.19
N MET A 52 11.25 -22.14 8.33
CA MET A 52 10.21 -22.34 7.34
C MET A 52 10.78 -22.35 5.93
N GLU A 53 10.05 -23.00 5.02
CA GLU A 53 10.29 -22.92 3.59
C GLU A 53 9.14 -22.15 2.90
N ILE A 54 9.39 -21.65 1.69
CA ILE A 54 8.37 -20.90 0.93
C ILE A 54 7.10 -21.73 0.63
N LYS A 55 7.23 -23.05 0.53
CA LYS A 55 6.11 -23.99 0.35
C LYS A 55 5.15 -24.07 1.55
N ASP A 56 5.62 -23.68 2.75
CA ASP A 56 4.85 -23.67 3.99
C ASP A 56 3.87 -22.48 4.07
N ILE A 57 4.00 -21.53 3.14
CA ILE A 57 3.10 -20.37 3.06
C ILE A 57 1.79 -20.78 2.38
N ASP A 58 0.67 -20.51 3.06
CA ASP A 58 -0.68 -20.83 2.59
C ASP A 58 -1.35 -19.68 1.85
N LEU A 59 -0.99 -18.44 2.17
CA LEU A 59 -1.61 -17.23 1.64
C LEU A 59 -0.58 -16.13 1.46
N TYR A 60 -0.61 -15.48 0.30
CA TYR A 60 0.19 -14.29 0.01
C TYR A 60 -0.66 -13.03 0.07
N VAL A 61 -0.09 -11.95 0.58
CA VAL A 61 -0.73 -10.63 0.68
C VAL A 61 0.21 -9.57 0.12
N ILE A 62 -0.32 -8.63 -0.65
CA ILE A 62 0.45 -7.56 -1.27
C ILE A 62 -0.23 -6.20 -1.09
N ALA A 63 0.54 -5.19 -0.69
CA ALA A 63 0.11 -3.81 -0.80
C ALA A 63 0.01 -3.42 -2.29
N LYS A 64 -1.21 -3.24 -2.79
CA LYS A 64 -1.46 -2.93 -4.21
C LYS A 64 -1.28 -1.46 -4.57
N GLY A 65 -0.96 -0.61 -3.61
CA GLY A 65 -0.89 0.85 -3.78
C GLY A 65 -2.11 1.57 -3.18
N PRO A 66 -2.12 2.90 -3.30
CA PRO A 66 -1.17 3.74 -4.02
C PRO A 66 0.23 3.80 -3.40
N GLY A 67 1.21 4.29 -4.18
CA GLY A 67 2.58 4.43 -3.70
C GLY A 67 3.61 4.59 -4.82
N SER A 68 4.86 4.21 -4.54
CA SER A 68 5.96 4.20 -5.49
C SER A 68 5.67 3.31 -6.70
N PHE A 69 5.66 3.89 -7.90
CA PHE A 69 5.39 3.17 -9.15
C PHE A 69 6.34 1.97 -9.37
N THR A 70 7.63 2.17 -9.16
CA THR A 70 8.64 1.12 -9.29
C THR A 70 8.51 0.09 -8.16
N GLY A 71 8.34 0.55 -6.92
CA GLY A 71 8.18 -0.33 -5.77
C GLY A 71 6.98 -1.25 -5.92
N LEU A 72 5.81 -0.71 -6.24
CA LEU A 72 4.59 -1.49 -6.45
C LEU A 72 4.75 -2.58 -7.51
N ARG A 73 5.48 -2.30 -8.61
CA ARG A 73 5.76 -3.32 -9.64
C ARG A 73 6.64 -4.43 -9.13
N ILE A 74 7.69 -4.10 -8.40
CA ILE A 74 8.62 -5.08 -7.84
C ILE A 74 7.87 -6.01 -6.88
N GLY A 75 7.20 -5.45 -5.88
CA GLY A 75 6.45 -6.25 -4.90
C GLY A 75 5.36 -7.10 -5.53
N MET A 76 4.56 -6.50 -6.43
CA MET A 76 3.50 -7.20 -7.13
C MET A 76 4.03 -8.36 -7.97
N THR A 77 5.13 -8.17 -8.71
CA THR A 77 5.74 -9.22 -9.53
C THR A 77 6.20 -10.37 -8.65
N ILE A 78 6.93 -10.09 -7.57
CA ILE A 78 7.44 -11.11 -6.67
C ILE A 78 6.30 -11.86 -5.98
N ALA A 79 5.31 -11.14 -5.43
CA ALA A 79 4.16 -11.74 -4.76
C ALA A 79 3.34 -12.65 -5.70
N LYS A 80 3.09 -12.19 -6.94
CA LYS A 80 2.38 -12.99 -7.96
C LYS A 80 3.17 -14.23 -8.36
N THR A 81 4.47 -14.11 -8.56
CA THR A 81 5.33 -15.24 -8.91
C THR A 81 5.33 -16.30 -7.81
N LEU A 82 5.51 -15.87 -6.54
CA LEU A 82 5.49 -16.79 -5.40
C LEU A 82 4.13 -17.48 -5.26
N ALA A 83 3.04 -16.73 -5.34
CA ALA A 83 1.69 -17.29 -5.28
C ALA A 83 1.42 -18.29 -6.41
N GLN A 84 1.83 -17.96 -7.63
CA GLN A 84 1.63 -18.79 -8.81
C GLN A 84 2.43 -20.11 -8.73
N VAL A 85 3.73 -20.03 -8.39
CA VAL A 85 4.60 -21.21 -8.30
C VAL A 85 4.13 -22.17 -7.21
N ASN A 86 3.64 -21.64 -6.08
CA ASN A 86 3.15 -22.45 -4.96
C ASN A 86 1.67 -22.84 -5.08
N GLY A 87 0.95 -22.42 -6.14
CA GLY A 87 -0.47 -22.69 -6.31
C GLY A 87 -1.35 -22.10 -5.19
N LYS A 88 -0.96 -20.95 -4.63
CA LYS A 88 -1.64 -20.32 -3.50
C LYS A 88 -2.35 -19.03 -3.91
N LYS A 89 -3.28 -18.57 -3.08
CA LYS A 89 -4.00 -17.30 -3.28
C LYS A 89 -3.09 -16.10 -3.02
N LEU A 90 -3.39 -14.99 -3.69
CA LEU A 90 -2.82 -13.66 -3.44
C LEU A 90 -3.96 -12.67 -3.17
N ILE A 91 -3.89 -11.96 -2.05
CA ILE A 91 -4.86 -10.93 -1.67
C ILE A 91 -4.22 -9.54 -1.82
N PRO A 92 -4.77 -8.68 -2.70
CA PRO A 92 -4.29 -7.31 -2.87
C PRO A 92 -5.02 -6.37 -1.91
N ILE A 93 -4.29 -5.66 -1.04
CA ILE A 93 -4.82 -4.71 -0.06
C ILE A 93 -4.40 -3.29 -0.43
N SER A 94 -5.29 -2.30 -0.23
CA SER A 94 -4.93 -0.88 -0.38
C SER A 94 -3.85 -0.48 0.64
N THR A 95 -2.82 0.25 0.18
CA THR A 95 -1.78 0.79 1.06
C THR A 95 -2.35 1.80 2.06
N LEU A 96 -3.26 2.68 1.62
CA LEU A 96 -3.88 3.68 2.50
C LEU A 96 -4.80 3.03 3.52
N LEU A 97 -5.59 2.03 3.12
CA LEU A 97 -6.41 1.26 4.05
C LEU A 97 -5.56 0.52 5.08
N ALA A 98 -4.44 -0.08 4.67
CA ALA A 98 -3.52 -0.74 5.60
C ALA A 98 -2.88 0.25 6.57
N LEU A 99 -2.48 1.46 6.11
CA LEU A 99 -2.02 2.54 6.98
C LEU A 99 -3.10 2.97 7.98
N ALA A 100 -4.33 3.17 7.53
CA ALA A 100 -5.46 3.51 8.41
C ALA A 100 -5.67 2.45 9.49
N ASN A 101 -5.51 1.16 9.14
CA ASN A 101 -5.67 0.03 10.05
C ASN A 101 -4.55 -0.08 11.11
N ASN A 102 -3.49 0.72 11.02
CA ASN A 102 -2.48 0.82 12.08
C ASN A 102 -3.04 1.51 13.36
N SER A 103 -4.13 2.26 13.27
CA SER A 103 -4.81 2.86 14.41
C SER A 103 -6.08 2.10 14.77
N SER A 104 -6.29 1.88 16.08
CA SER A 104 -7.52 1.30 16.64
C SER A 104 -8.43 2.33 17.33
N SER A 105 -8.14 3.63 17.17
CA SER A 105 -8.96 4.70 17.77
C SER A 105 -10.31 4.83 17.08
N ASP A 106 -11.27 5.48 17.76
CA ASP A 106 -12.58 5.81 17.16
C ASP A 106 -12.56 7.06 16.27
N LYS A 107 -11.41 7.76 16.20
CA LYS A 107 -11.25 8.96 15.36
C LYS A 107 -11.18 8.62 13.88
N LEU A 108 -11.44 9.63 13.03
CA LEU A 108 -11.17 9.51 11.61
C LEU A 108 -9.67 9.33 11.35
N LYS A 109 -9.33 8.39 10.47
CA LYS A 109 -7.97 8.10 10.04
C LYS A 109 -7.73 8.77 8.70
N VAL A 110 -6.65 9.52 8.62
CA VAL A 110 -6.21 10.25 7.42
C VAL A 110 -4.84 9.74 6.99
N PRO A 111 -4.77 8.57 6.35
CA PRO A 111 -3.52 8.10 5.77
C PRO A 111 -3.09 8.96 4.60
N MET A 112 -1.80 9.32 4.56
CA MET A 112 -1.21 10.15 3.51
C MET A 112 0.17 9.65 3.09
N LEU A 113 0.40 9.53 1.77
CA LEU A 113 1.70 9.22 1.18
C LEU A 113 2.13 10.34 0.22
N ASP A 114 3.44 10.57 0.09
CA ASP A 114 3.99 11.56 -0.82
C ASP A 114 3.80 11.17 -2.29
N ALA A 115 3.06 11.97 -3.03
CA ALA A 115 2.91 11.83 -4.48
C ALA A 115 3.78 12.80 -5.28
N ARG A 116 4.73 13.49 -4.60
CA ARG A 116 5.64 14.52 -5.13
C ARG A 116 4.93 15.76 -5.69
N GLY A 117 5.62 16.90 -5.62
CA GLY A 117 5.13 18.16 -6.21
C GLY A 117 3.84 18.64 -5.58
N ASN A 118 3.82 18.81 -4.26
CA ASN A 118 2.70 19.33 -3.49
C ASN A 118 1.40 18.49 -3.61
N ARG A 119 1.53 17.19 -3.90
CA ARG A 119 0.44 16.23 -4.02
C ARG A 119 0.61 15.09 -3.02
N VAL A 120 -0.52 14.55 -2.63
CA VAL A 120 -0.61 13.42 -1.70
C VAL A 120 -1.51 12.33 -2.30
N TYR A 121 -1.16 11.09 -2.08
CA TYR A 121 -2.15 10.03 -2.07
C TYR A 121 -2.80 10.05 -0.70
N GLY A 122 -4.09 10.27 -0.63
CA GLY A 122 -4.83 10.41 0.61
C GLY A 122 -6.22 9.81 0.54
N GLY A 123 -6.79 9.55 1.69
CA GLY A 123 -8.16 9.13 1.90
C GLY A 123 -8.54 9.36 3.35
N VAL A 124 -9.82 9.25 3.68
CA VAL A 124 -10.31 9.33 5.07
C VAL A 124 -11.16 8.12 5.37
N PHE A 125 -10.87 7.47 6.49
CA PHE A 125 -11.59 6.29 6.95
C PHE A 125 -12.17 6.52 8.35
N ASP A 126 -13.35 5.98 8.60
CA ASP A 126 -13.95 5.96 9.93
C ASP A 126 -13.35 4.86 10.83
N LYS A 127 -13.92 4.69 12.02
CA LYS A 127 -13.49 3.67 13.00
C LYS A 127 -13.65 2.23 12.47
N ASP A 128 -14.59 1.98 11.58
CA ASP A 128 -14.88 0.68 10.99
C ASP A 128 -14.17 0.50 9.62
N PHE A 129 -13.23 1.41 9.32
CA PHE A 129 -12.45 1.46 8.06
C PHE A 129 -13.30 1.64 6.80
N LYS A 130 -14.50 2.20 6.95
CA LYS A 130 -15.30 2.65 5.82
C LYS A 130 -14.73 3.95 5.27
N GLU A 131 -14.62 4.02 3.96
CA GLU A 131 -14.12 5.20 3.25
C GLU A 131 -15.13 6.37 3.35
N ILE A 132 -14.70 7.48 3.95
CA ILE A 132 -15.46 8.74 4.10
C ILE A 132 -15.07 9.72 3.00
N ILE A 133 -13.75 9.87 2.74
CA ILE A 133 -13.22 10.55 1.57
C ILE A 133 -12.44 9.50 0.78
N LYS A 134 -12.76 9.40 -0.51
CA LYS A 134 -12.21 8.39 -1.41
C LYS A 134 -10.68 8.45 -1.46
N GLU A 135 -10.06 7.27 -1.54
CA GLU A 135 -8.64 7.17 -1.85
C GLU A 135 -8.37 7.72 -3.26
N ASP A 136 -7.59 8.81 -3.35
CA ASP A 136 -7.21 9.39 -4.63
C ASP A 136 -5.91 10.20 -4.54
N LEU A 137 -5.50 10.77 -5.68
CA LEU A 137 -4.42 11.73 -5.81
C LEU A 137 -4.98 13.14 -5.68
N TYR A 138 -4.60 13.84 -4.63
CA TYR A 138 -5.02 15.21 -4.35
C TYR A 138 -3.83 16.19 -4.38
N THR A 139 -4.10 17.48 -4.59
CA THR A 139 -3.19 18.50 -4.07
C THR A 139 -3.32 18.54 -2.54
N ILE A 140 -2.27 18.94 -1.82
CA ILE A 140 -2.38 19.00 -0.35
C ILE A 140 -3.39 20.07 0.08
N GLU A 141 -3.55 21.13 -0.71
CA GLU A 141 -4.53 22.19 -0.49
C GLU A 141 -5.96 21.65 -0.55
N ASP A 142 -6.31 20.96 -1.63
CA ASP A 142 -7.65 20.39 -1.83
C ASP A 142 -7.94 19.33 -0.76
N PHE A 143 -6.96 18.45 -0.49
CA PHE A 143 -7.15 17.38 0.49
C PHE A 143 -7.35 17.93 1.91
N SER A 144 -6.55 18.91 2.32
CA SER A 144 -6.70 19.52 3.63
C SER A 144 -8.03 20.27 3.77
N ALA A 145 -8.51 20.94 2.72
CA ALA A 145 -9.84 21.57 2.71
C ALA A 145 -10.95 20.55 2.95
N LEU A 146 -10.95 19.44 2.17
CA LEU A 146 -11.92 18.35 2.33
C LEU A 146 -11.92 17.75 3.74
N VAL A 147 -10.74 17.50 4.31
CA VAL A 147 -10.62 16.93 5.66
C VAL A 147 -11.10 17.91 6.72
N ASN A 148 -10.77 19.20 6.59
CA ASN A 148 -11.17 20.23 7.54
C ASN A 148 -12.68 20.52 7.53
N GLU A 149 -13.36 20.32 6.38
CA GLU A 149 -14.82 20.42 6.26
C GLU A 149 -15.56 19.38 7.10
N LEU A 150 -14.93 18.24 7.43
CA LEU A 150 -15.52 17.24 8.31
C LEU A 150 -15.67 17.74 9.75
N ASP A 151 -14.96 18.80 10.14
CA ASP A 151 -14.97 19.47 11.45
C ASP A 151 -14.77 18.54 12.66
N GLN A 152 -14.02 17.44 12.50
CA GLN A 152 -13.74 16.42 13.50
C GLN A 152 -12.25 16.31 13.81
N GLU A 153 -11.90 15.74 14.97
CA GLU A 153 -10.53 15.35 15.27
C GLU A 153 -10.13 14.18 14.37
N VAL A 154 -8.96 14.28 13.75
CA VAL A 154 -8.44 13.26 12.84
C VAL A 154 -7.05 12.80 13.24
N GLU A 155 -6.72 11.57 12.92
CA GLU A 155 -5.39 11.00 13.04
C GLU A 155 -4.67 11.02 11.71
N LEU A 156 -3.57 11.79 11.64
CA LEU A 156 -2.71 11.86 10.46
C LEU A 156 -1.73 10.69 10.50
N ILE A 157 -1.78 9.83 9.49
CA ILE A 157 -1.00 8.59 9.42
C ILE A 157 -0.18 8.58 8.12
N GLY A 158 1.07 8.15 8.21
CA GLY A 158 1.97 8.05 7.07
C GLY A 158 3.15 9.00 7.13
N GLU A 159 4.08 8.83 6.21
CA GLU A 159 5.40 9.48 6.21
C GLU A 159 5.38 11.00 6.17
N ILE A 160 4.34 11.59 5.58
CA ILE A 160 4.24 13.03 5.34
C ILE A 160 3.28 13.77 6.27
N GLY A 161 2.64 13.07 7.20
CA GLY A 161 1.73 13.72 8.16
C GLY A 161 2.39 14.87 8.91
N LYS A 162 3.65 14.68 9.34
CA LYS A 162 4.44 15.73 10.02
C LYS A 162 4.72 16.94 9.12
N LYS A 163 4.96 16.74 7.83
CA LYS A 163 5.28 17.81 6.88
C LYS A 163 4.12 18.78 6.66
N TYR A 164 2.89 18.29 6.78
CA TYR A 164 1.68 19.06 6.47
C TYR A 164 0.74 19.23 7.67
N GLN A 165 1.24 18.99 8.89
CA GLN A 165 0.42 19.06 10.12
C GLN A 165 -0.28 20.41 10.29
N ASP A 166 0.38 21.50 9.93
CA ASP A 166 -0.13 22.87 9.99
C ASP A 166 -1.39 23.11 9.14
N LYS A 167 -1.60 22.28 8.11
CA LYS A 167 -2.79 22.32 7.26
C LYS A 167 -4.02 21.61 7.85
N PHE A 168 -3.84 20.87 8.94
CA PHE A 168 -4.88 20.10 9.62
C PHE A 168 -5.01 20.55 11.10
N PRO A 169 -5.73 21.65 11.39
CA PRO A 169 -5.80 22.21 12.76
C PRO A 169 -6.32 21.23 13.82
N LYS A 170 -7.19 20.28 13.43
CA LYS A 170 -7.71 19.21 14.30
C LYS A 170 -6.97 17.88 14.11
N GLY A 171 -5.86 17.88 13.38
CA GLY A 171 -5.06 16.71 13.07
C GLY A 171 -4.03 16.38 14.15
N LYS A 172 -4.01 15.13 14.61
CA LYS A 172 -2.99 14.59 15.50
C LYS A 172 -2.14 13.58 14.75
N ILE A 173 -0.83 13.77 14.75
CA ILE A 173 0.10 12.80 14.14
C ILE A 173 0.23 11.60 15.06
N LEU A 174 0.12 10.40 14.51
CA LEU A 174 0.43 9.19 15.22
C LEU A 174 1.95 9.03 15.44
N PRO A 175 2.38 8.32 16.51
CA PRO A 175 3.78 7.94 16.71
C PRO A 175 4.37 7.19 15.52
N LEU A 176 5.69 7.28 15.34
CA LEU A 176 6.41 6.73 14.17
C LEU A 176 6.14 5.25 13.88
N ASN A 177 5.98 4.44 14.93
CA ASN A 177 5.69 3.02 14.80
C ASN A 177 4.33 2.69 14.13
N PHE A 178 3.43 3.67 14.06
CA PHE A 178 2.13 3.54 13.38
C PHE A 178 2.15 4.11 11.95
N ASN A 179 3.20 4.85 11.60
CA ASN A 179 3.20 5.65 10.37
C ASN A 179 3.76 4.94 9.14
N ASN A 180 4.51 3.84 9.29
CA ASN A 180 5.32 3.36 8.19
C ASN A 180 5.25 1.85 7.94
N CYS A 181 4.97 1.03 8.96
CA CYS A 181 5.03 -0.42 8.83
C CYS A 181 3.61 -0.99 8.79
N ILE A 182 3.19 -1.47 7.63
CA ILE A 182 1.81 -1.92 7.40
C ILE A 182 1.65 -3.45 7.34
N GLY A 183 2.72 -4.22 7.54
CA GLY A 183 2.69 -5.67 7.38
C GLY A 183 1.63 -6.36 8.25
N LYS A 184 1.53 -5.99 9.53
CA LYS A 184 0.51 -6.50 10.45
C LYS A 184 -0.90 -6.15 10.00
N SER A 185 -1.11 -4.92 9.54
CA SER A 185 -2.38 -4.44 9.03
C SER A 185 -2.76 -5.12 7.71
N LEU A 186 -1.80 -5.41 6.83
CA LEU A 186 -2.02 -6.20 5.63
C LEU A 186 -2.54 -7.60 5.97
N ILE A 187 -1.90 -8.27 6.93
CA ILE A 187 -2.33 -9.60 7.38
C ILE A 187 -3.74 -9.56 7.98
N LYS A 188 -3.99 -8.63 8.89
CA LYS A 188 -5.31 -8.48 9.53
C LYS A 188 -6.43 -8.27 8.50
N LEU A 189 -6.21 -7.39 7.52
CA LEU A 189 -7.17 -7.13 6.45
C LEU A 189 -7.33 -8.34 5.53
N ALA A 190 -6.25 -9.06 5.24
CA ALA A 190 -6.29 -10.24 4.39
C ALA A 190 -7.03 -11.41 5.07
N ILE A 191 -6.92 -11.58 6.39
CA ILE A 191 -7.70 -12.59 7.14
C ILE A 191 -9.20 -12.32 7.01
N ALA A 192 -9.63 -11.05 7.06
CA ALA A 192 -11.03 -10.68 6.84
C ALA A 192 -11.50 -10.99 5.40
N ASP A 193 -10.59 -10.97 4.43
CA ASP A 193 -10.85 -11.18 3.00
C ASP A 193 -10.44 -12.59 2.50
N LYS A 194 -10.02 -13.51 3.37
CA LYS A 194 -9.43 -14.82 3.00
C LYS A 194 -10.33 -15.70 2.12
N ASP A 195 -11.65 -15.54 2.27
CA ASP A 195 -12.65 -16.29 1.51
C ASP A 195 -12.95 -15.67 0.14
N LYS A 196 -12.53 -14.42 -0.09
CA LYS A 196 -12.63 -13.78 -1.39
C LYS A 196 -11.71 -14.46 -2.41
N ASN A 197 -12.20 -14.56 -3.64
CA ASN A 197 -11.44 -15.14 -4.73
C ASN A 197 -10.97 -14.01 -5.66
N PHE A 198 -9.68 -13.76 -5.67
CA PHE A 198 -9.05 -12.81 -6.58
C PHE A 198 -8.41 -13.59 -7.74
N ASN A 199 -8.72 -13.20 -8.97
CA ASN A 199 -8.02 -13.76 -10.13
C ASN A 199 -6.58 -13.19 -10.14
N LEU A 200 -5.60 -14.08 -9.95
CA LEU A 200 -4.18 -13.71 -9.86
C LEU A 200 -3.72 -12.87 -11.07
N TYR A 201 -4.23 -13.15 -12.27
CA TYR A 201 -3.85 -12.45 -13.50
C TYR A 201 -4.41 -11.03 -13.58
N GLU A 202 -5.55 -10.78 -12.94
CA GLU A 202 -6.23 -9.48 -12.93
C GLU A 202 -5.74 -8.56 -11.81
N ILE A 203 -4.99 -9.08 -10.82
CA ILE A 203 -4.39 -8.26 -9.78
C ILE A 203 -3.33 -7.35 -10.42
N ILE A 204 -3.57 -6.05 -10.37
CA ILE A 204 -2.66 -5.01 -10.85
C ILE A 204 -2.44 -3.96 -9.78
N PRO A 205 -1.32 -3.24 -9.81
CA PRO A 205 -1.10 -2.10 -8.91
C PRO A 205 -2.14 -1.00 -9.13
N ASN A 206 -2.56 -0.37 -8.03
CA ASN A 206 -3.46 0.79 -8.08
C ASN A 206 -2.67 2.07 -8.40
N TYR A 207 -2.58 2.39 -9.68
CA TYR A 207 -1.89 3.59 -10.18
C TYR A 207 -2.82 4.80 -10.18
N LEU A 208 -2.95 5.50 -9.05
CA LEU A 208 -3.69 6.77 -8.98
C LEU A 208 -2.99 7.92 -9.74
N ARG A 209 -1.72 7.75 -10.09
CA ARG A 209 -0.94 8.70 -10.88
C ARG A 209 -0.40 8.02 -12.12
N LYS A 210 -0.53 8.67 -13.29
CA LYS A 210 0.11 8.21 -14.52
C LYS A 210 1.63 8.14 -14.35
N SER A 211 2.28 7.18 -14.98
CA SER A 211 3.73 7.06 -15.00
C SER A 211 4.41 8.35 -15.50
N GLN A 212 5.69 8.53 -15.19
CA GLN A 212 6.43 9.69 -15.69
C GLN A 212 6.44 9.72 -17.22
N ALA A 213 6.65 8.58 -17.86
CA ALA A 213 6.63 8.43 -19.31
C ALA A 213 5.28 8.86 -19.93
N GLU A 214 4.16 8.46 -19.32
CA GLU A 214 2.83 8.87 -19.79
C GLU A 214 2.55 10.36 -19.57
N ARG A 215 3.11 10.97 -18.53
CA ARG A 215 2.95 12.41 -18.28
C ARG A 215 3.77 13.27 -19.25
N GLU A 216 4.99 12.83 -19.53
CA GLU A 216 5.96 13.52 -20.40
C GLU A 216 5.79 13.16 -21.88
N MET A 217 4.87 12.24 -22.21
CA MET A 217 4.60 11.83 -23.58
C MET A 217 4.12 13.00 -24.43
N PRO A 218 4.72 13.24 -25.62
CA PRO A 218 4.27 14.25 -26.57
C PRO A 218 2.78 14.09 -26.92
N LYS A 219 2.10 15.22 -27.13
CA LYS A 219 0.65 15.24 -27.39
C LYS A 219 0.28 14.37 -28.61
N GLU A 220 1.07 14.45 -29.68
CA GLU A 220 0.87 13.66 -30.90
C GLU A 220 0.87 12.13 -30.66
N LEU A 221 1.73 11.65 -29.74
CA LEU A 221 1.75 10.23 -29.35
C LEU A 221 0.56 9.84 -28.48
N LYS A 222 0.10 10.75 -27.62
CA LYS A 222 -1.11 10.54 -26.79
C LYS A 222 -2.34 10.38 -27.67
N ASP A 223 -2.49 11.23 -28.67
CA ASP A 223 -3.61 11.22 -29.61
C ASP A 223 -3.63 9.91 -30.41
N ARG A 224 -2.50 9.49 -30.97
CA ARG A 224 -2.36 8.18 -31.66
C ARG A 224 -2.70 6.96 -30.80
N LEU A 225 -2.37 7.00 -29.49
CA LEU A 225 -2.69 5.89 -28.58
C LEU A 225 -4.18 5.86 -28.22
N ASN A 226 -4.81 7.02 -28.12
CA ASN A 226 -6.25 7.12 -27.86
C ASN A 226 -7.06 6.65 -29.08
N ASP A 227 -6.66 7.02 -30.30
CA ASP A 227 -7.29 6.55 -31.54
C ASP A 227 -7.25 5.03 -31.67
N LYS A 228 -6.11 4.40 -31.33
CA LYS A 228 -5.99 2.93 -31.30
C LYS A 228 -6.86 2.28 -30.24
N LYS A 229 -7.08 2.90 -29.07
CA LYS A 229 -7.96 2.37 -28.03
C LYS A 229 -9.44 2.46 -28.40
N ASN A 230 -9.81 3.44 -29.21
CA ASN A 230 -11.18 3.68 -29.67
C ASN A 230 -11.55 2.92 -30.95
N GLY A 231 -10.69 2.02 -31.45
CA GLY A 231 -10.98 1.14 -32.59
C GLY A 231 -11.03 1.86 -33.94
N GLN A 232 -10.44 3.03 -34.06
CA GLN A 232 -10.30 3.78 -35.32
C GLN A 232 -8.90 3.56 -35.89
N ILE A 233 -8.58 2.31 -36.28
CA ILE A 233 -7.68 1.94 -37.40
C ILE A 233 -7.95 0.48 -37.71
#